data_a504d42bd9bbff98b9e67f9ee7255caa
#
_entry.id   a504d42bd9bbff98b9e67f9ee7255caa
#
_cell.length_a   1.000
_cell.length_b   1.000
_cell.length_c   1.000
_cell.angle_alpha   90.00
_cell.angle_beta   90.00
_cell.angle_gamma   90.00
#
_symmetry.space_group_name_H-M   'P 1'
#
loop_
_entity.id
_entity.type
_entity.pdbx_description
1 polymer ?
#
loop_
_entity_poly.entity_id
_entity_poly.type
_entity_poly.pdbx_seq_one_letter_code
_entity_poly.pdbx_strand_id
1 'polypeptide(L)'
;MYQTIGKQMSKKVEIMRLEEQNGVFMHYHNYLELVYVISGEANHTLGGKAGSLRRGNYFVVDYNTAHHYVSERCNLGIINCLFLPEFLGPAFSEAKSFNELCEQYYFKETGRLINGPTSNIVFDDDGTVGTLFLQMDREHKEQKEGYLSMLRYLLGQIIIETIRKVGSNDKISNQTAEIIHFINQNFEHKITLDEVCNHLGYSVPYISGKFKKETGFTFTKYLQNRRIEAACRMLATTDMSIIDIAEKCGYNNLKFFGKVFKQVTKVTPRDIRKQSRGI
;
A
#
# COMPACT_ATOMS: atom_id res chain seq x y z
N MET A 1 19.68 -0.59 17.29
CA MET A 1 19.78 -2.02 16.92
C MET A 1 18.48 -2.37 16.19
N TYR A 2 18.51 -2.55 14.87
CA TYR A 2 17.31 -2.79 14.07
C TYR A 2 16.96 -4.28 14.16
N GLN A 3 15.88 -4.62 14.82
CA GLN A 3 15.32 -5.98 14.70
C GLN A 3 14.48 -6.05 13.44
N THR A 4 15.03 -6.67 12.42
CA THR A 4 14.35 -6.96 11.17
C THR A 4 13.53 -8.22 11.36
N ILE A 5 12.23 -8.08 11.62
CA ILE A 5 11.34 -9.23 11.74
C ILE A 5 10.54 -9.31 10.45
N GLY A 6 11.00 -10.13 9.52
CA GLY A 6 10.16 -10.59 8.40
C GLY A 6 9.10 -11.57 8.93
N LYS A 7 8.00 -11.08 9.46
CA LYS A 7 6.87 -11.94 9.84
C LYS A 7 6.14 -12.43 8.60
N GLN A 8 6.10 -13.73 8.40
CA GLN A 8 5.16 -14.37 7.47
C GLN A 8 3.84 -14.62 8.19
N MET A 9 2.72 -14.26 7.56
CA MET A 9 1.41 -14.62 8.08
C MET A 9 1.12 -16.11 7.87
N SER A 10 0.68 -16.77 8.93
CA SER A 10 0.15 -18.14 8.87
C SER A 10 -1.35 -18.18 8.51
N LYS A 11 -2.06 -17.07 8.68
CA LYS A 11 -3.49 -16.88 8.40
C LYS A 11 -3.67 -15.78 7.36
N LYS A 12 -4.80 -15.79 6.63
CA LYS A 12 -5.09 -14.75 5.62
C LYS A 12 -5.50 -13.41 6.23
N VAL A 13 -5.90 -13.38 7.50
CA VAL A 13 -6.26 -12.18 8.27
C VAL A 13 -5.95 -12.39 9.74
N GLU A 14 -5.48 -11.34 10.41
CA GLU A 14 -5.26 -11.29 11.85
C GLU A 14 -5.63 -9.89 12.37
N ILE A 15 -6.33 -9.84 13.50
CA ILE A 15 -6.69 -8.58 14.17
C ILE A 15 -5.98 -8.56 15.52
N MET A 16 -5.26 -7.48 15.80
CA MET A 16 -4.56 -7.29 17.07
C MET A 16 -4.93 -5.95 17.67
N ARG A 17 -5.38 -5.96 18.92
CA ARG A 17 -5.57 -4.76 19.73
C ARG A 17 -4.44 -4.65 20.72
N LEU A 18 -3.74 -3.54 20.69
CA LEU A 18 -2.60 -3.22 21.57
C LEU A 18 -2.93 -1.93 22.30
N GLU A 19 -2.77 -1.94 23.64
CA GLU A 19 -3.02 -0.79 24.50
C GLU A 19 -1.76 -0.44 25.27
N GLU A 20 -1.61 0.83 25.66
CA GLU A 20 -0.48 1.34 26.46
C GLU A 20 0.89 1.03 25.86
N GLN A 21 1.00 1.17 24.53
CA GLN A 21 2.24 0.87 23.83
C GLN A 21 3.22 2.04 23.88
N ASN A 22 4.50 1.72 24.08
CA ASN A 22 5.62 2.66 23.92
C ASN A 22 5.93 2.89 22.44
N GLY A 23 5.46 1.99 21.57
CA GLY A 23 5.70 2.01 20.14
C GLY A 23 6.16 0.66 19.60
N VAL A 24 6.49 0.65 18.33
CA VAL A 24 7.02 -0.52 17.62
C VAL A 24 8.32 -0.15 16.95
N PHE A 25 9.34 -1.02 17.11
CA PHE A 25 10.64 -0.83 16.47
C PHE A 25 10.54 -0.87 14.96
N MET A 26 11.50 -0.25 14.27
CA MET A 26 11.59 -0.27 12.82
C MET A 26 11.57 -1.70 12.29
N HIS A 27 10.56 -2.02 11.48
CA HIS A 27 10.38 -3.32 10.85
C HIS A 27 9.68 -3.19 9.49
N TYR A 28 9.57 -4.29 8.77
CA TYR A 28 8.78 -4.44 7.55
C TYR A 28 8.20 -5.86 7.48
N HIS A 29 7.21 -6.05 6.63
CA HIS A 29 6.50 -7.31 6.46
C HIS A 29 5.98 -7.48 5.03
N ASN A 30 5.55 -8.70 4.67
CA ASN A 30 5.08 -9.08 3.35
C ASN A 30 3.54 -9.18 3.22
N TYR A 31 2.80 -8.47 4.04
CA TYR A 31 1.35 -8.38 4.04
C TYR A 31 0.90 -6.91 4.10
N LEU A 32 -0.37 -6.67 3.91
CA LEU A 32 -0.98 -5.35 4.14
C LEU A 32 -1.35 -5.21 5.62
N GLU A 33 -1.07 -4.05 6.18
CA GLU A 33 -1.45 -3.71 7.55
C GLU A 33 -2.24 -2.40 7.56
N LEU A 34 -3.46 -2.45 8.08
CA LEU A 34 -4.28 -1.29 8.42
C LEU A 34 -4.19 -1.06 9.92
N VAL A 35 -3.77 0.14 10.33
CA VAL A 35 -3.62 0.54 11.73
C VAL A 35 -4.61 1.65 12.05
N TYR A 36 -5.44 1.48 13.08
CA TYR A 36 -6.31 2.52 13.61
C TYR A 36 -5.89 2.92 15.03
N VAL A 37 -5.72 4.22 15.27
CA VAL A 37 -5.34 4.75 16.59
C VAL A 37 -6.60 5.00 17.43
N ILE A 38 -6.81 4.17 18.46
CA ILE A 38 -7.97 4.26 19.36
C ILE A 38 -7.76 5.21 20.54
N SER A 39 -6.49 5.40 20.96
CA SER A 39 -6.11 6.33 22.05
C SER A 39 -4.67 6.78 21.91
N GLY A 40 -4.33 7.89 22.60
CA GLY A 40 -2.96 8.40 22.69
C GLY A 40 -2.44 9.08 21.43
N GLU A 41 -1.12 9.25 21.44
CA GLU A 41 -0.37 9.90 20.37
C GLU A 41 1.01 9.26 20.20
N ALA A 42 1.58 9.32 18.99
CA ALA A 42 2.91 8.80 18.69
C ALA A 42 3.58 9.59 17.57
N ASN A 43 4.91 9.61 17.57
CA ASN A 43 5.70 9.96 16.40
C ASN A 43 5.84 8.72 15.51
N HIS A 44 5.72 8.90 14.22
CA HIS A 44 5.65 7.82 13.25
C HIS A 44 6.58 8.09 12.07
N THR A 45 7.20 7.04 11.55
CA THR A 45 7.91 7.07 10.28
C THR A 45 7.43 5.92 9.41
N LEU A 46 7.01 6.24 8.19
CA LEU A 46 6.50 5.28 7.20
C LEU A 46 7.16 5.54 5.86
N GLY A 47 7.87 4.55 5.32
CA GLY A 47 8.59 4.70 4.05
C GLY A 47 9.57 5.88 4.02
N GLY A 48 10.18 6.20 5.18
CA GLY A 48 11.12 7.32 5.33
C GLY A 48 10.47 8.70 5.53
N LYS A 49 9.14 8.79 5.62
CA LYS A 49 8.41 10.03 5.92
C LYS A 49 8.02 10.05 7.40
N ALA A 50 8.42 11.10 8.11
CA ALA A 50 8.04 11.32 9.49
C ALA A 50 6.69 12.03 9.59
N GLY A 51 5.93 11.72 10.65
CA GLY A 51 4.65 12.34 10.95
C GLY A 51 4.23 12.06 12.38
N SER A 52 3.10 12.60 12.80
CA SER A 52 2.49 12.36 14.09
C SER A 52 1.16 11.61 13.94
N LEU A 53 0.90 10.71 14.85
CA LEU A 53 -0.35 9.98 15.00
C LEU A 53 -1.09 10.45 16.23
N ARG A 54 -2.40 10.50 16.14
CA ARG A 54 -3.31 10.78 17.27
C ARG A 54 -4.58 9.96 17.13
N ARG A 55 -5.36 9.86 18.20
CA ARG A 55 -6.67 9.21 18.18
C ARG A 55 -7.48 9.65 16.94
N GLY A 56 -8.06 8.67 16.24
CA GLY A 56 -8.84 8.86 15.01
C GLY A 56 -7.98 8.85 13.74
N ASN A 57 -6.65 8.85 13.83
CA ASN A 57 -5.84 8.55 12.67
C ASN A 57 -5.88 7.06 12.35
N TYR A 58 -5.92 6.75 11.06
CA TYR A 58 -5.62 5.40 10.57
C TYR A 58 -4.73 5.48 9.35
N PHE A 59 -3.96 4.45 9.11
CA PHE A 59 -3.00 4.42 8.03
C PHE A 59 -2.78 3.00 7.53
N VAL A 60 -2.19 2.94 6.36
CA VAL A 60 -1.84 1.69 5.70
C VAL A 60 -0.34 1.54 5.63
N VAL A 61 0.14 0.38 6.02
CA VAL A 61 1.49 -0.08 5.76
C VAL A 61 1.44 -1.08 4.62
N ASP A 62 2.09 -0.73 3.53
CA ASP A 62 2.16 -1.56 2.33
C ASP A 62 3.30 -2.58 2.42
N TYR A 63 3.31 -3.56 1.55
CA TYR A 63 4.35 -4.60 1.48
C TYR A 63 5.76 -4.02 1.53
N ASN A 64 6.61 -4.63 2.35
CA ASN A 64 8.02 -4.27 2.46
C ASN A 64 8.29 -2.79 2.75
N THR A 65 7.32 -2.10 3.33
CA THR A 65 7.45 -0.70 3.73
C THR A 65 7.99 -0.63 5.16
N ALA A 66 9.21 -0.11 5.29
CA ALA A 66 9.83 0.08 6.61
C ALA A 66 9.03 1.14 7.40
N HIS A 67 8.62 0.79 8.59
CA HIS A 67 7.83 1.67 9.46
C HIS A 67 8.14 1.44 10.94
N HIS A 68 7.90 2.48 11.73
CA HIS A 68 7.92 2.45 13.18
C HIS A 68 7.09 3.58 13.75
N TYR A 69 6.70 3.45 15.00
CA TYR A 69 6.11 4.53 15.78
C TYR A 69 6.57 4.46 17.22
N VAL A 70 6.70 5.64 17.85
CA VAL A 70 7.15 5.80 19.24
C VAL A 70 6.21 6.73 19.97
N SER A 71 5.65 6.29 21.08
CA SER A 71 4.85 7.08 22.00
C SER A 71 5.68 7.41 23.24
N GLU A 72 5.99 8.69 23.40
CA GLU A 72 6.78 9.15 24.57
C GLU A 72 6.01 8.99 25.89
N ARG A 73 4.68 9.01 25.84
CA ARG A 73 3.80 8.90 26.99
C ARG A 73 3.32 7.48 27.29
N CYS A 74 3.76 6.51 26.49
CA CYS A 74 3.36 5.09 26.63
C CYS A 74 1.82 4.88 26.65
N ASN A 75 1.07 5.75 25.99
CA ASN A 75 -0.39 5.75 26.03
C ASN A 75 -1.05 5.41 24.69
N LEU A 76 -0.26 4.94 23.71
CA LEU A 76 -0.74 4.59 22.39
C LEU A 76 -1.60 3.33 22.45
N GLY A 77 -2.83 3.45 22.04
CA GLY A 77 -3.74 2.33 21.78
C GLY A 77 -4.03 2.22 20.29
N ILE A 78 -3.88 1.02 19.74
CA ILE A 78 -4.13 0.74 18.32
C ILE A 78 -4.89 -0.55 18.11
N ILE A 79 -5.58 -0.63 16.97
CA ILE A 79 -6.09 -1.87 16.41
C ILE A 79 -5.44 -2.07 15.05
N ASN A 80 -4.74 -3.18 14.88
CA ASN A 80 -4.10 -3.58 13.62
C ASN A 80 -4.95 -4.65 12.94
N CYS A 81 -5.21 -4.46 11.65
CA CYS A 81 -5.74 -5.48 10.75
C CYS A 81 -4.65 -5.87 9.76
N LEU A 82 -4.06 -7.04 9.96
CA LEU A 82 -3.07 -7.64 9.07
C LEU A 82 -3.79 -8.55 8.10
N PHE A 83 -3.56 -8.41 6.80
CA PHE A 83 -4.26 -9.26 5.83
C PHE A 83 -3.51 -9.43 4.51
N LEU A 84 -3.83 -10.54 3.83
CA LEU A 84 -3.46 -10.78 2.44
C LEU A 84 -4.67 -10.41 1.55
N PRO A 85 -4.47 -9.80 0.37
CA PRO A 85 -5.58 -9.37 -0.50
C PRO A 85 -6.56 -10.49 -0.87
N GLU A 86 -6.08 -11.73 -1.02
CA GLU A 86 -6.95 -12.88 -1.28
C GLU A 86 -7.93 -13.18 -0.15
N PHE A 87 -7.79 -12.56 1.02
CA PHE A 87 -8.81 -12.62 2.09
C PHE A 87 -10.12 -11.97 1.64
N LEU A 88 -10.07 -10.91 0.85
CA LEU A 88 -11.24 -10.28 0.24
C LEU A 88 -11.84 -11.10 -0.91
N GLY A 89 -11.07 -12.02 -1.46
CA GLY A 89 -11.47 -12.94 -2.52
C GLY A 89 -10.34 -13.26 -3.49
N PRO A 90 -10.43 -14.40 -4.20
CA PRO A 90 -9.37 -14.84 -5.12
C PRO A 90 -9.02 -13.83 -6.22
N ALA A 91 -10.00 -13.01 -6.63
CA ALA A 91 -9.81 -11.98 -7.65
C ALA A 91 -8.81 -10.89 -7.24
N PHE A 92 -8.50 -10.76 -5.95
CA PHE A 92 -7.60 -9.73 -5.41
C PHE A 92 -6.20 -10.26 -5.09
N SER A 93 -5.93 -11.56 -5.29
CA SER A 93 -4.65 -12.19 -4.94
C SER A 93 -3.43 -11.55 -5.62
N GLU A 94 -3.63 -10.95 -6.78
CA GLU A 94 -2.60 -10.28 -7.57
C GLU A 94 -2.41 -8.79 -7.22
N ALA A 95 -3.21 -8.26 -6.29
CA ALA A 95 -3.08 -6.86 -5.88
C ALA A 95 -1.70 -6.61 -5.23
N LYS A 96 -1.01 -5.64 -5.78
CA LYS A 96 0.42 -5.40 -5.52
C LYS A 96 0.67 -4.27 -4.52
N SER A 97 -0.37 -3.61 -4.09
CA SER A 97 -0.37 -2.55 -3.07
C SER A 97 -1.77 -2.38 -2.54
N PHE A 98 -1.91 -1.69 -1.41
CA PHE A 98 -3.23 -1.31 -0.90
C PHE A 98 -3.98 -0.39 -1.88
N ASN A 99 -3.25 0.49 -2.55
CA ASN A 99 -3.81 1.36 -3.57
C ASN A 99 -4.44 0.56 -4.71
N GLU A 100 -3.70 -0.38 -5.28
CA GLU A 100 -4.19 -1.26 -6.35
C GLU A 100 -5.36 -2.13 -5.87
N LEU A 101 -5.31 -2.61 -4.62
CA LEU A 101 -6.41 -3.34 -4.02
C LEU A 101 -7.68 -2.48 -3.94
N CYS A 102 -7.56 -1.22 -3.51
CA CYS A 102 -8.68 -0.27 -3.46
C CYS A 102 -9.27 -0.03 -4.85
N GLU A 103 -8.42 0.19 -5.86
CA GLU A 103 -8.85 0.37 -7.25
C GLU A 103 -9.61 -0.85 -7.77
N GLN A 104 -9.06 -2.06 -7.61
CA GLN A 104 -9.68 -3.31 -8.03
C GLN A 104 -10.98 -3.59 -7.27
N TYR A 105 -10.99 -3.37 -5.96
CA TYR A 105 -12.16 -3.59 -5.11
C TYR A 105 -13.29 -2.65 -5.51
N TYR A 106 -13.01 -1.36 -5.65
CA TYR A 106 -14.01 -0.38 -6.04
C TYR A 106 -14.55 -0.61 -7.46
N PHE A 107 -13.67 -0.95 -8.42
CA PHE A 107 -14.09 -1.28 -9.77
C PHE A 107 -15.02 -2.50 -9.81
N LYS A 108 -14.70 -3.54 -9.05
CA LYS A 108 -15.54 -4.75 -8.95
C LYS A 108 -16.93 -4.44 -8.39
N GLU A 109 -17.00 -3.58 -7.37
CA GLU A 109 -18.26 -3.27 -6.69
C GLU A 109 -19.11 -2.22 -7.45
N THR A 110 -18.50 -1.31 -8.19
CA THR A 110 -19.21 -0.16 -8.79
C THR A 110 -19.13 -0.09 -10.30
N GLY A 111 -18.22 -0.83 -10.94
CA GLY A 111 -17.91 -0.71 -12.36
C GLY A 111 -17.21 0.61 -12.72
N ARG A 112 -16.73 1.38 -11.76
CA ARG A 112 -16.07 2.68 -11.97
C ARG A 112 -14.60 2.60 -11.59
N LEU A 113 -13.75 3.28 -12.34
CA LEU A 113 -12.35 3.47 -12.01
C LEU A 113 -12.21 4.61 -10.99
N ILE A 114 -11.36 4.38 -10.00
CA ILE A 114 -10.91 5.42 -9.06
C ILE A 114 -9.40 5.34 -8.95
N ASN A 115 -8.82 6.38 -8.35
CA ASN A 115 -7.47 6.28 -7.82
C ASN A 115 -7.57 5.92 -6.36
N GLY A 116 -6.79 4.95 -5.96
CA GLY A 116 -6.68 4.60 -4.57
C GLY A 116 -6.02 5.72 -3.74
N PRO A 117 -6.03 5.58 -2.41
CA PRO A 117 -5.56 6.61 -1.50
C PRO A 117 -4.08 6.97 -1.73
N THR A 118 -3.80 8.23 -2.01
CA THR A 118 -2.43 8.75 -2.15
C THR A 118 -1.78 9.09 -0.82
N SER A 119 -2.60 9.28 0.23
CA SER A 119 -2.13 9.53 1.60
C SER A 119 -2.10 8.24 2.40
N ASN A 120 -0.99 7.99 3.07
CA ASN A 120 -0.86 6.83 3.94
C ASN A 120 -1.53 7.03 5.30
N ILE A 121 -1.79 8.29 5.73
CA ILE A 121 -2.46 8.62 6.99
C ILE A 121 -3.76 9.36 6.68
N VAL A 122 -4.86 8.85 7.19
CA VAL A 122 -6.20 9.41 7.05
C VAL A 122 -6.76 9.74 8.43
N PHE A 123 -7.54 10.80 8.53
CA PHE A 123 -8.26 11.15 9.76
C PHE A 123 -9.72 10.73 9.64
N ASP A 124 -10.19 9.99 10.62
CA ASP A 124 -11.58 9.52 10.74
C ASP A 124 -12.38 10.57 11.51
N ASP A 125 -12.87 11.57 10.81
CA ASP A 125 -13.54 12.75 11.35
C ASP A 125 -14.93 12.45 11.95
N ASP A 126 -15.62 11.45 11.42
CA ASP A 126 -16.96 11.03 11.84
C ASP A 126 -16.99 9.76 12.72
N GLY A 127 -15.82 9.12 12.95
CA GLY A 127 -15.69 7.89 13.75
C GLY A 127 -16.23 6.62 13.09
N THR A 128 -16.60 6.68 11.82
CA THR A 128 -17.15 5.54 11.07
C THR A 128 -16.16 4.41 10.95
N VAL A 129 -14.91 4.73 10.54
CA VAL A 129 -13.86 3.73 10.37
C VAL A 129 -13.44 3.13 11.71
N GLY A 130 -13.36 3.95 12.76
CA GLY A 130 -13.09 3.47 14.12
C GLY A 130 -14.13 2.48 14.63
N THR A 131 -15.41 2.73 14.36
CA THR A 131 -16.49 1.80 14.70
C THR A 131 -16.32 0.45 14.01
N LEU A 132 -15.93 0.45 12.73
CA LEU A 132 -15.66 -0.79 11.98
C LEU A 132 -14.46 -1.56 12.56
N PHE A 133 -13.38 -0.88 12.94
CA PHE A 133 -12.24 -1.54 13.61
C PHE A 133 -12.62 -2.15 14.96
N LEU A 134 -13.43 -1.48 15.76
CA LEU A 134 -13.92 -2.02 17.03
C LEU A 134 -14.83 -3.26 16.82
N GLN A 135 -15.63 -3.26 15.76
CA GLN A 135 -16.42 -4.44 15.38
C GLN A 135 -15.52 -5.59 14.93
N MET A 136 -14.47 -5.32 14.13
CA MET A 136 -13.48 -6.33 13.72
C MET A 136 -12.78 -6.96 14.92
N ASP A 137 -12.34 -6.15 15.90
CA ASP A 137 -11.72 -6.64 17.14
C ASP A 137 -12.66 -7.57 17.91
N ARG A 138 -13.94 -7.21 18.02
CA ARG A 138 -14.97 -8.03 18.68
C ARG A 138 -15.19 -9.35 17.95
N GLU A 139 -15.44 -9.32 16.64
CA GLU A 139 -15.64 -10.51 15.81
C GLU A 139 -14.45 -11.47 15.90
N HIS A 140 -13.23 -10.92 15.85
CA HIS A 140 -12.02 -11.71 15.95
C HIS A 140 -11.83 -12.35 17.34
N LYS A 141 -12.26 -11.69 18.42
CA LYS A 141 -12.20 -12.23 19.78
C LYS A 141 -13.28 -13.29 20.04
N GLU A 142 -14.49 -13.04 19.60
CA GLU A 142 -15.63 -13.93 19.85
C GLU A 142 -15.64 -15.17 18.95
N GLN A 143 -15.08 -15.08 17.74
CA GLN A 143 -15.00 -16.15 16.74
C GLN A 143 -16.28 -16.96 16.54
N LYS A 144 -17.43 -16.27 16.59
CA LYS A 144 -18.72 -16.90 16.31
C LYS A 144 -18.77 -17.48 14.91
N GLU A 145 -19.73 -18.40 14.67
CA GLU A 145 -19.93 -18.94 13.33
C GLU A 145 -20.05 -17.83 12.28
N GLY A 146 -19.25 -17.92 11.21
CA GLY A 146 -19.22 -16.92 10.15
C GLY A 146 -18.31 -15.71 10.40
N TYR A 147 -17.56 -15.64 11.51
CA TYR A 147 -16.72 -14.48 11.85
C TYR A 147 -15.73 -14.08 10.75
N LEU A 148 -15.15 -15.04 10.02
CA LEU A 148 -14.25 -14.72 8.89
C LEU A 148 -14.99 -13.97 7.76
N SER A 149 -16.25 -14.30 7.52
CA SER A 149 -17.09 -13.58 6.55
C SER A 149 -17.39 -12.18 7.04
N MET A 150 -17.72 -12.02 8.33
CA MET A 150 -17.93 -10.72 8.95
C MET A 150 -16.66 -9.84 8.86
N LEU A 151 -15.49 -10.38 9.19
CA LEU A 151 -14.22 -9.65 9.05
C LEU A 151 -13.98 -9.21 7.59
N ARG A 152 -14.32 -10.05 6.61
CA ARG A 152 -14.20 -9.70 5.19
C ARG A 152 -15.12 -8.55 4.80
N TYR A 153 -16.38 -8.55 5.25
CA TYR A 153 -17.33 -7.47 4.98
C TYR A 153 -16.90 -6.17 5.65
N LEU A 154 -16.47 -6.23 6.90
CA LEU A 154 -15.97 -5.05 7.65
C LEU A 154 -14.72 -4.45 6.97
N LEU A 155 -13.79 -5.29 6.53
CA LEU A 155 -12.62 -4.83 5.78
C LEU A 155 -13.02 -4.17 4.45
N GLY A 156 -13.96 -4.76 3.73
CA GLY A 156 -14.52 -4.16 2.51
C GLY A 156 -15.17 -2.80 2.77
N GLN A 157 -15.92 -2.65 3.86
CA GLN A 157 -16.47 -1.35 4.26
C GLN A 157 -15.38 -0.33 4.58
N ILE A 158 -14.34 -0.71 5.33
CA ILE A 158 -13.20 0.18 5.62
C ILE A 158 -12.54 0.66 4.33
N ILE A 159 -12.34 -0.22 3.35
CA ILE A 159 -11.80 0.15 2.03
C ILE A 159 -12.69 1.19 1.36
N ILE A 160 -13.99 0.97 1.29
CA ILE A 160 -14.94 1.91 0.67
C ILE A 160 -14.95 3.26 1.40
N GLU A 161 -14.99 3.25 2.74
CA GLU A 161 -14.96 4.51 3.51
C GLU A 161 -13.63 5.25 3.34
N THR A 162 -12.51 4.52 3.27
CA THR A 162 -11.21 5.12 2.97
C THR A 162 -11.21 5.80 1.61
N ILE A 163 -11.75 5.15 0.59
CA ILE A 163 -11.89 5.72 -0.75
C ILE A 163 -12.76 6.98 -0.72
N ARG A 164 -13.88 6.97 0.00
CA ARG A 164 -14.77 8.13 0.14
C ARG A 164 -14.09 9.30 0.82
N LYS A 165 -13.36 9.05 1.92
CA LYS A 165 -12.66 10.09 2.69
C LYS A 165 -11.48 10.70 1.92
N VAL A 166 -10.71 9.88 1.23
CA VAL A 166 -9.53 10.33 0.46
C VAL A 166 -9.93 10.85 -0.92
N GLY A 167 -10.85 10.21 -1.59
CA GLY A 167 -11.31 10.59 -2.93
C GLY A 167 -12.11 11.90 -2.97
N SER A 168 -12.56 12.41 -1.82
CA SER A 168 -13.21 13.72 -1.73
C SER A 168 -12.24 14.90 -1.81
N ASN A 169 -10.96 14.69 -1.50
CA ASN A 169 -9.96 15.77 -1.45
C ASN A 169 -9.09 15.90 -2.70
N ASP A 170 -8.87 14.83 -3.45
CA ASP A 170 -8.09 14.87 -4.70
C ASP A 170 -8.86 14.15 -5.81
N LYS A 171 -9.74 14.88 -6.48
CA LYS A 171 -10.39 14.37 -7.71
C LYS A 171 -9.32 14.19 -8.78
N ILE A 172 -8.72 13.02 -8.83
CA ILE A 172 -7.98 12.62 -10.02
C ILE A 172 -9.00 12.48 -11.15
N SER A 173 -8.75 13.13 -12.25
CA SER A 173 -9.64 13.08 -13.40
C SER A 173 -9.67 11.68 -14.01
N ASN A 174 -10.75 11.34 -14.70
CA ASN A 174 -10.88 10.08 -15.42
C ASN A 174 -9.67 9.82 -16.33
N GLN A 175 -9.15 10.86 -17.00
CA GLN A 175 -7.98 10.75 -17.89
C GLN A 175 -6.72 10.29 -17.12
N THR A 176 -6.45 10.86 -15.96
CA THR A 176 -5.30 10.44 -15.15
C THR A 176 -5.50 9.03 -14.59
N ALA A 177 -6.73 8.67 -14.21
CA ALA A 177 -7.07 7.32 -13.77
C ALA A 177 -6.84 6.27 -14.88
N GLU A 178 -7.27 6.55 -16.09
CA GLU A 178 -7.06 5.69 -17.27
C GLU A 178 -5.56 5.49 -17.56
N ILE A 179 -4.76 6.56 -17.44
CA ILE A 179 -3.31 6.48 -17.62
C ILE A 179 -2.66 5.62 -16.53
N ILE A 180 -3.05 5.80 -15.27
CA ILE A 180 -2.57 4.96 -14.16
C ILE A 180 -2.95 3.50 -14.39
N HIS A 181 -4.19 3.23 -14.79
CA HIS A 181 -4.64 1.88 -15.13
C HIS A 181 -3.80 1.29 -16.25
N PHE A 182 -3.56 2.04 -17.32
CA PHE A 182 -2.71 1.59 -18.43
C PHE A 182 -1.28 1.28 -17.98
N ILE A 183 -0.68 2.14 -17.14
CA ILE A 183 0.65 1.88 -16.55
C ILE A 183 0.65 0.57 -15.76
N ASN A 184 -0.35 0.36 -14.91
CA ASN A 184 -0.44 -0.83 -14.06
C ASN A 184 -0.56 -2.13 -14.86
N GLN A 185 -1.21 -2.10 -16.02
CA GLN A 185 -1.36 -3.25 -16.90
C GLN A 185 -0.13 -3.51 -17.80
N ASN A 186 0.69 -2.47 -18.04
CA ASN A 186 1.72 -2.53 -19.09
C ASN A 186 3.13 -2.13 -18.58
N PHE A 187 3.36 -1.96 -17.28
CA PHE A 187 4.64 -1.46 -16.75
C PHE A 187 5.86 -2.32 -17.12
N GLU A 188 5.64 -3.59 -17.40
CA GLU A 188 6.68 -4.54 -17.82
C GLU A 188 7.21 -4.23 -19.24
N HIS A 189 6.39 -3.58 -20.06
CA HIS A 189 6.71 -3.22 -21.43
C HIS A 189 7.32 -1.82 -21.54
N LYS A 190 7.97 -1.55 -22.66
CA LYS A 190 8.40 -0.20 -23.00
C LYS A 190 7.17 0.63 -23.32
N ILE A 191 6.79 1.54 -22.43
CA ILE A 191 5.69 2.48 -22.61
C ILE A 191 6.17 3.91 -22.43
N THR A 192 5.65 4.81 -23.26
CA THR A 192 5.90 6.25 -23.21
C THR A 192 4.59 7.00 -23.00
N LEU A 193 4.67 8.23 -22.50
CA LEU A 193 3.45 9.06 -22.36
C LEU A 193 2.78 9.32 -23.70
N ASP A 194 3.56 9.47 -24.79
CA ASP A 194 3.04 9.66 -26.15
C ASP A 194 2.20 8.47 -26.60
N GLU A 195 2.72 7.24 -26.41
CA GLU A 195 2.01 6.01 -26.75
C GLU A 195 0.69 5.88 -25.98
N VAL A 196 0.72 6.18 -24.68
CA VAL A 196 -0.48 6.11 -23.82
C VAL A 196 -1.49 7.18 -24.23
N CYS A 197 -1.05 8.41 -24.48
CA CYS A 197 -1.93 9.49 -24.93
C CYS A 197 -2.56 9.19 -26.29
N ASN A 198 -1.78 8.64 -27.23
CA ASN A 198 -2.29 8.23 -28.55
C ASN A 198 -3.33 7.11 -28.44
N HIS A 199 -3.08 6.12 -27.54
CA HIS A 199 -4.02 5.03 -27.32
C HIS A 199 -5.34 5.51 -26.71
N LEU A 200 -5.28 6.50 -25.80
CA LEU A 200 -6.44 7.03 -25.08
C LEU A 200 -7.09 8.27 -25.75
N GLY A 201 -6.52 8.77 -26.86
CA GLY A 201 -7.05 9.93 -27.57
C GLY A 201 -6.77 11.28 -26.89
N TYR A 202 -5.68 11.40 -26.13
CA TYR A 202 -5.34 12.62 -25.40
C TYR A 202 -4.13 13.37 -25.99
N SER A 203 -4.03 14.68 -25.75
CA SER A 203 -2.84 15.45 -26.09
C SER A 203 -1.79 15.36 -24.99
N VAL A 204 -0.53 15.07 -25.37
CA VAL A 204 0.60 14.90 -24.46
C VAL A 204 0.88 16.14 -23.61
N PRO A 205 0.93 17.39 -24.15
CA PRO A 205 1.16 18.58 -23.34
C PRO A 205 0.13 18.77 -22.23
N TYR A 206 -1.14 18.54 -22.55
CA TYR A 206 -2.24 18.66 -21.58
C TYR A 206 -2.10 17.61 -20.46
N ILE A 207 -1.92 16.34 -20.84
CA ILE A 207 -1.82 15.24 -19.89
C ILE A 207 -0.58 15.31 -19.02
N SER A 208 0.58 15.68 -19.57
CA SER A 208 1.83 15.75 -18.81
C SER A 208 1.73 16.66 -17.57
N GLY A 209 1.20 17.86 -17.77
CA GLY A 209 0.97 18.81 -16.68
C GLY A 209 -0.08 18.34 -15.69
N LYS A 210 -1.20 17.86 -16.21
CA LYS A 210 -2.33 17.36 -15.42
C LYS A 210 -1.95 16.15 -14.57
N PHE A 211 -1.32 15.13 -15.16
CA PHE A 211 -0.85 13.93 -14.47
C PHE A 211 0.10 14.27 -13.33
N LYS A 212 1.09 15.17 -13.57
CA LYS A 212 2.00 15.62 -12.52
C LYS A 212 1.28 16.39 -11.41
N LYS A 213 0.32 17.24 -11.75
CA LYS A 213 -0.47 18.01 -10.77
C LYS A 213 -1.31 17.08 -9.90
N GLU A 214 -1.96 16.08 -10.49
CA GLU A 214 -2.89 15.18 -9.81
C GLU A 214 -2.19 14.03 -9.06
N THR A 215 -1.06 13.51 -9.57
CA THR A 215 -0.33 12.39 -8.94
C THR A 215 0.88 12.81 -8.11
N GLY A 216 1.34 14.06 -8.23
CA GLY A 216 2.60 14.54 -7.66
C GLY A 216 3.86 14.08 -8.42
N PHE A 217 3.74 13.20 -9.41
CA PHE A 217 4.85 12.61 -10.16
C PHE A 217 4.73 12.85 -11.67
N THR A 218 5.88 12.95 -12.36
CA THR A 218 5.86 12.82 -13.83
C THR A 218 5.51 11.39 -14.21
N PHE A 219 4.97 11.17 -15.41
CA PHE A 219 4.67 9.83 -15.95
C PHE A 219 5.85 8.87 -15.82
N THR A 220 7.05 9.30 -16.25
CA THR A 220 8.27 8.49 -16.17
C THR A 220 8.62 8.12 -14.72
N LYS A 221 8.48 9.04 -13.78
CA LYS A 221 8.77 8.78 -12.37
C LYS A 221 7.75 7.84 -11.76
N TYR A 222 6.47 7.99 -12.10
CA TYR A 222 5.40 7.11 -11.68
C TYR A 222 5.63 5.67 -12.19
N LEU A 223 5.93 5.51 -13.49
CA LEU A 223 6.28 4.22 -14.09
C LEU A 223 7.52 3.58 -13.42
N GLN A 224 8.56 4.38 -13.14
CA GLN A 224 9.74 3.89 -12.42
C GLN A 224 9.39 3.38 -11.02
N ASN A 225 8.63 4.14 -10.26
CA ASN A 225 8.20 3.73 -8.91
C ASN A 225 7.42 2.41 -8.98
N ARG A 226 6.50 2.30 -9.93
CA ARG A 226 5.70 1.09 -10.14
C ARG A 226 6.54 -0.15 -10.46
N ARG A 227 7.55 0.00 -11.34
CA ARG A 227 8.50 -1.06 -11.69
C ARG A 227 9.34 -1.50 -10.48
N ILE A 228 9.82 -0.54 -9.69
CA ILE A 228 10.63 -0.83 -8.50
C ILE A 228 9.81 -1.53 -7.42
N GLU A 229 8.55 -1.13 -7.23
CA GLU A 229 7.61 -1.84 -6.36
C GLU A 229 7.46 -3.32 -6.77
N ALA A 230 7.24 -3.60 -8.06
CA ALA A 230 7.17 -4.96 -8.59
C ALA A 230 8.47 -5.73 -8.34
N ALA A 231 9.64 -5.09 -8.56
CA ALA A 231 10.94 -5.69 -8.30
C ALA A 231 11.14 -6.03 -6.82
N CYS A 232 10.78 -5.15 -5.90
CA CYS A 232 10.88 -5.41 -4.45
C CYS A 232 10.09 -6.66 -4.05
N ARG A 233 8.87 -6.81 -4.59
CA ARG A 233 8.07 -8.02 -4.32
C ARG A 233 8.72 -9.28 -4.85
N MET A 234 9.14 -9.28 -6.13
CA MET A 234 9.80 -10.47 -6.72
C MET A 234 11.07 -10.84 -5.96
N LEU A 235 11.83 -9.85 -5.48
CA LEU A 235 13.02 -10.08 -4.65
C LEU A 235 12.68 -10.77 -3.32
N ALA A 236 11.54 -10.41 -2.73
CA ALA A 236 11.09 -10.94 -1.45
C ALA A 236 10.41 -12.32 -1.56
N THR A 237 9.72 -12.61 -2.67
CA THR A 237 8.81 -13.76 -2.79
C THR A 237 9.30 -14.84 -3.76
N THR A 238 10.37 -14.60 -4.53
CA THR A 238 10.87 -15.54 -5.54
C THR A 238 12.38 -15.78 -5.45
N ASP A 239 12.84 -16.88 -6.03
CA ASP A 239 14.27 -17.21 -6.20
C ASP A 239 14.86 -16.71 -7.53
N MET A 240 14.10 -15.95 -8.30
CA MET A 240 14.54 -15.41 -9.58
C MET A 240 15.83 -14.60 -9.44
N SER A 241 16.72 -14.63 -10.44
CA SER A 241 17.90 -13.81 -10.43
C SER A 241 17.55 -12.29 -10.47
N ILE A 242 18.43 -11.44 -9.96
CA ILE A 242 18.23 -9.99 -10.02
C ILE A 242 18.15 -9.49 -11.47
N ILE A 243 18.81 -10.19 -12.39
CA ILE A 243 18.76 -9.88 -13.83
C ILE A 243 17.36 -10.17 -14.37
N ASP A 244 16.83 -11.36 -14.12
CA ASP A 244 15.49 -11.77 -14.59
C ASP A 244 14.39 -10.87 -14.01
N ILE A 245 14.55 -10.47 -12.73
CA ILE A 245 13.62 -9.52 -12.09
C ILE A 245 13.69 -8.16 -12.76
N ALA A 246 14.88 -7.64 -13.05
CA ALA A 246 15.02 -6.37 -13.74
C ALA A 246 14.34 -6.41 -15.13
N GLU A 247 14.55 -7.48 -15.90
CA GLU A 247 13.92 -7.69 -17.21
C GLU A 247 12.40 -7.79 -17.11
N LYS A 248 11.87 -8.59 -16.18
CA LYS A 248 10.43 -8.69 -15.91
C LYS A 248 9.79 -7.38 -15.47
N CYS A 249 10.58 -6.49 -14.86
CA CYS A 249 10.11 -5.14 -14.50
C CYS A 249 10.33 -4.11 -15.61
N GLY A 250 10.66 -4.53 -16.84
CA GLY A 250 10.82 -3.66 -18.01
C GLY A 250 12.13 -2.88 -18.05
N TYR A 251 13.20 -3.40 -17.43
CA TYR A 251 14.56 -2.82 -17.50
C TYR A 251 15.46 -3.68 -18.35
N ASN A 252 15.88 -3.15 -19.51
CA ASN A 252 16.86 -3.81 -20.39
C ASN A 252 18.32 -3.55 -19.99
N ASN A 253 18.54 -2.74 -18.96
CA ASN A 253 19.87 -2.38 -18.47
C ASN A 253 19.96 -2.53 -16.95
N LEU A 254 20.68 -3.56 -16.50
CA LEU A 254 20.83 -3.89 -15.08
C LEU A 254 21.50 -2.76 -14.27
N LYS A 255 22.48 -2.05 -14.85
CA LYS A 255 23.16 -0.93 -14.18
C LYS A 255 22.20 0.23 -13.94
N PHE A 256 21.36 0.54 -14.93
CA PHE A 256 20.32 1.56 -14.81
C PHE A 256 19.25 1.13 -13.80
N PHE A 257 18.79 -0.12 -13.85
CA PHE A 257 17.90 -0.70 -12.84
C PHE A 257 18.46 -0.51 -11.43
N GLY A 258 19.70 -0.93 -11.16
CA GLY A 258 20.33 -0.78 -9.84
C GLY A 258 20.39 0.67 -9.36
N LYS A 259 20.67 1.63 -10.27
CA LYS A 259 20.66 3.07 -9.97
C LYS A 259 19.26 3.55 -9.56
N VAL A 260 18.23 3.24 -10.36
CA VAL A 260 16.84 3.64 -10.08
C VAL A 260 16.34 2.96 -8.81
N PHE A 261 16.64 1.68 -8.64
CA PHE A 261 16.25 0.91 -7.46
C PHE A 261 16.79 1.57 -6.19
N LYS A 262 18.10 1.84 -6.13
CA LYS A 262 18.71 2.50 -4.97
C LYS A 262 18.22 3.94 -4.77
N GLN A 263 17.89 4.65 -5.84
CA GLN A 263 17.32 5.99 -5.76
C GLN A 263 15.93 5.99 -5.11
N VAL A 264 15.10 4.98 -5.41
CA VAL A 264 13.73 4.85 -4.89
C VAL A 264 13.71 4.24 -3.48
N THR A 265 14.41 3.12 -3.28
CA THR A 265 14.36 2.32 -2.04
C THR A 265 15.43 2.69 -1.01
N LYS A 266 16.47 3.45 -1.40
CA LYS A 266 17.68 3.79 -0.62
C LYS A 266 18.61 2.61 -0.32
N VAL A 267 18.25 1.39 -0.70
CA VAL A 267 19.03 0.15 -0.53
C VAL A 267 19.24 -0.53 -1.88
N THR A 268 20.07 -1.58 -1.92
CA THR A 268 20.28 -2.34 -3.16
C THR A 268 19.30 -3.51 -3.30
N PRO A 269 19.06 -4.05 -4.52
CA PRO A 269 18.26 -5.27 -4.70
C PRO A 269 18.78 -6.47 -3.87
N ARG A 270 20.11 -6.56 -3.69
CA ARG A 270 20.73 -7.60 -2.84
C ARG A 270 20.35 -7.45 -1.37
N ASP A 271 20.31 -6.21 -0.89
CA ASP A 271 19.96 -5.92 0.51
C ASP A 271 18.52 -6.35 0.78
N ILE A 272 17.56 -5.99 -0.11
CA ILE A 272 16.17 -6.44 0.01
C ILE A 272 16.10 -7.97 0.04
N ARG A 273 16.80 -8.67 -0.86
CA ARG A 273 16.80 -10.13 -0.91
C ARG A 273 17.38 -10.78 0.35
N LYS A 274 18.49 -10.25 0.87
CA LYS A 274 19.07 -10.74 2.13
C LYS A 274 18.10 -10.53 3.29
N GLN A 275 17.54 -9.35 3.37
CA GLN A 275 16.58 -8.98 4.41
C GLN A 275 15.34 -9.89 4.39
N SER A 276 14.80 -10.20 3.22
CA SER A 276 13.62 -11.08 3.10
C SER A 276 13.88 -12.55 3.42
N ARG A 277 15.15 -12.99 3.38
CA ARG A 277 15.57 -14.39 3.66
C ARG A 277 16.14 -14.57 5.06
N GLY A 278 16.21 -13.52 5.87
CA GLY A 278 16.76 -13.59 7.23
C GLY A 278 18.28 -13.84 7.30
N ILE A 279 19.02 -13.49 6.23
CA ILE A 279 20.49 -13.67 6.10
C ILE A 279 21.21 -12.34 6.25
#